data_33d20b0a3751d41d9f9a68dc46d56c73
#
_entry.id   33d20b0a3751d41d9f9a68dc46d56c73
#
_cell.length_a   1.000
_cell.length_b   1.000
_cell.length_c   1.000
_cell.angle_alpha   90.00
_cell.angle_beta   90.00
_cell.angle_gamma   90.00
#
_symmetry.space_group_name_H-M   'P 1'
#
loop_
_entity.id
_entity.type
_entity.pdbx_description
1 polymer ?
#
loop_
_entity_poly.entity_id
_entity_poly.type
_entity_poly.pdbx_seq_one_letter_code
_entity_poly.pdbx_strand_id
1 'polypeptide(L)'
;MGVVMARDDVDTLVRPSPRLEWRHRCGPATQADGKDSPRHDVPAKLRPLRLLIVEDESLAAEAVGMAAMDLGHIVCGTARTEEEAVAIAGRERPDVALMDVRLAGGDGIEAARRLRANYGIRSIFLSGYANHAIMARITETYPLGVVNKPYSLAQLKLALDLAARRLHGPRG
;
A
#
# COMPACT_ATOMS: atom_id res chain seq x y z
N MET A 1 -27.15 33.59 -52.57
CA MET A 1 -27.76 32.60 -51.72
C MET A 1 -26.64 31.82 -51.02
N GLY A 2 -26.24 32.26 -49.86
CA GLY A 2 -25.19 31.65 -49.04
C GLY A 2 -25.81 30.86 -47.89
N VAL A 3 -25.54 29.58 -47.84
CA VAL A 3 -25.91 28.75 -46.70
C VAL A 3 -24.73 28.70 -45.74
N VAL A 4 -24.90 29.33 -44.59
CA VAL A 4 -23.97 29.23 -43.44
C VAL A 4 -24.30 27.95 -42.71
N MET A 5 -23.36 26.99 -42.71
CA MET A 5 -23.46 25.80 -41.85
C MET A 5 -22.85 26.15 -40.49
N ALA A 6 -23.67 25.97 -39.46
CA ALA A 6 -23.32 26.06 -38.05
C ALA A 6 -22.34 24.95 -37.68
N ARG A 7 -21.32 25.31 -36.89
CA ARG A 7 -20.44 24.37 -36.19
C ARG A 7 -21.14 23.93 -34.92
N ASP A 8 -21.42 22.63 -34.82
CA ASP A 8 -21.84 22.01 -33.56
C ASP A 8 -20.63 21.80 -32.69
N ASP A 9 -20.51 22.63 -31.66
CA ASP A 9 -19.60 22.43 -30.52
C ASP A 9 -20.13 21.26 -29.67
N VAL A 10 -19.54 20.10 -29.87
CA VAL A 10 -19.68 18.99 -28.92
C VAL A 10 -18.67 19.16 -27.80
N ASP A 11 -19.02 20.01 -26.83
CA ASP A 11 -18.30 20.11 -25.56
C ASP A 11 -18.59 18.85 -24.74
N THR A 12 -17.72 17.84 -24.93
CA THR A 12 -17.78 16.60 -24.13
C THR A 12 -17.23 16.94 -22.75
N LEU A 13 -18.12 17.29 -21.84
CA LEU A 13 -17.87 17.43 -20.41
C LEU A 13 -17.36 16.09 -19.84
N VAL A 14 -16.05 15.93 -19.83
CA VAL A 14 -15.37 14.93 -19.01
C VAL A 14 -15.54 15.36 -17.57
N ARG A 15 -16.49 14.74 -16.87
CA ARG A 15 -16.65 14.89 -15.43
C ARG A 15 -15.42 14.31 -14.74
N PRO A 16 -14.68 15.06 -13.94
CA PRO A 16 -13.64 14.49 -13.09
C PRO A 16 -14.30 13.60 -12.04
N SER A 17 -13.77 12.41 -11.87
CA SER A 17 -14.14 11.47 -10.82
C SER A 17 -14.07 12.15 -9.44
N PRO A 18 -15.00 11.88 -8.54
CA PRO A 18 -14.97 12.48 -7.21
C PRO A 18 -13.70 12.04 -6.49
N ARG A 19 -12.78 12.96 -6.28
CA ARG A 19 -11.69 12.81 -5.32
C ARG A 19 -12.35 12.67 -3.95
N LEU A 20 -12.27 11.48 -3.36
CA LEU A 20 -12.59 11.30 -1.96
C LEU A 20 -11.64 12.16 -1.12
N GLU A 21 -12.12 13.33 -0.74
CA GLU A 21 -11.42 14.21 0.19
C GLU A 21 -11.56 13.66 1.62
N TRP A 22 -10.52 12.97 2.07
CA TRP A 22 -10.35 12.58 3.46
C TRP A 22 -9.66 13.70 4.22
N ARG A 23 -10.40 14.78 4.55
CA ARG A 23 -9.92 15.83 5.45
C ARG A 23 -10.52 15.66 6.85
N HIS A 24 -9.64 15.29 7.78
CA HIS A 24 -9.52 15.68 9.19
C HIS A 24 -10.80 15.88 10.02
N ARG A 25 -10.98 15.01 11.00
CA ARG A 25 -11.56 15.41 12.28
C ARG A 25 -10.58 15.07 13.40
N CYS A 26 -9.70 16.01 13.72
CA CYS A 26 -9.05 16.06 15.03
C CYS A 26 -9.84 17.05 15.87
N GLY A 27 -10.58 16.57 16.88
CA GLY A 27 -11.12 17.38 17.97
C GLY A 27 -10.07 17.50 19.08
N PRO A 28 -10.13 18.57 19.92
CA PRO A 28 -9.10 18.85 20.92
C PRO A 28 -9.16 17.87 22.09
N ALA A 29 -7.99 17.45 22.55
CA ALA A 29 -7.80 16.62 23.73
C ALA A 29 -8.15 17.42 25.00
N THR A 30 -9.14 16.93 25.74
CA THR A 30 -9.42 17.38 27.11
C THR A 30 -8.47 16.65 28.07
N GLN A 31 -7.74 17.43 28.87
CA GLN A 31 -6.97 16.95 30.00
C GLN A 31 -7.93 16.46 31.11
N ALA A 32 -7.71 15.26 31.61
CA ALA A 32 -8.33 14.78 32.84
C ALA A 32 -7.26 14.18 33.74
N ASP A 33 -7.33 14.61 34.99
CA ASP A 33 -6.41 14.40 36.09
C ASP A 33 -6.17 12.96 36.51
N GLY A 34 -4.99 12.76 37.10
CA GLY A 34 -4.46 11.49 37.51
C GLY A 34 -5.23 10.74 38.59
N LYS A 35 -5.27 9.42 38.43
CA LYS A 35 -5.23 8.44 39.52
C LYS A 35 -4.59 7.17 38.99
N ASP A 36 -3.60 6.73 39.74
CA ASP A 36 -2.78 5.54 39.57
C ASP A 36 -3.65 4.28 39.53
N SER A 37 -3.88 3.77 38.33
CA SER A 37 -4.44 2.42 38.12
C SER A 37 -3.33 1.57 37.49
N PRO A 38 -3.23 0.28 37.82
CA PRO A 38 -2.19 -0.58 37.24
C PRO A 38 -2.31 -0.50 35.72
N ARG A 39 -1.24 -0.03 35.09
CA ARG A 39 -1.14 0.08 33.63
C ARG A 39 -1.24 -1.32 33.08
N HIS A 40 -2.45 -1.73 32.66
CA HIS A 40 -2.58 -2.74 31.65
C HIS A 40 -1.79 -2.17 30.46
N ASP A 41 -0.66 -2.79 30.14
CA ASP A 41 0.09 -2.52 28.94
C ASP A 41 -0.85 -2.80 27.74
N VAL A 42 -1.63 -1.79 27.40
CA VAL A 42 -2.28 -1.76 26.09
C VAL A 42 -1.11 -1.71 25.10
N PRO A 43 -0.90 -2.73 24.26
CA PRO A 43 0.23 -2.74 23.36
C PRO A 43 0.22 -1.43 22.59
N ALA A 44 1.33 -0.70 22.64
CA ALA A 44 1.46 0.62 22.02
C ALA A 44 0.93 0.51 20.59
N LYS A 45 -0.13 1.27 20.29
CA LYS A 45 -0.81 1.22 19.01
C LYS A 45 0.24 1.50 17.94
N LEU A 46 0.57 0.50 17.13
CA LEU A 46 1.57 0.63 16.08
C LEU A 46 1.19 1.79 15.16
N ARG A 47 2.17 2.60 14.75
CA ARG A 47 1.92 3.67 13.79
C ARG A 47 1.35 3.10 12.50
N PRO A 48 0.31 3.73 11.92
CA PRO A 48 -0.16 3.39 10.58
C PRO A 48 0.99 3.39 9.58
N LEU A 49 1.10 2.34 8.79
CA LEU A 49 2.04 2.30 7.67
C LEU A 49 1.42 2.98 6.45
N ARG A 50 2.24 3.68 5.68
CA ARG A 50 1.93 4.13 4.32
C ARG A 50 2.27 3.00 3.36
N LEU A 51 1.28 2.50 2.66
CA LEU A 51 1.39 1.31 1.82
C LEU A 51 1.28 1.68 0.35
N LEU A 52 2.19 1.16 -0.47
CA LEU A 52 2.07 1.08 -1.91
C LEU A 52 1.58 -0.34 -2.26
N ILE A 53 0.50 -0.45 -3.01
CA ILE A 53 0.01 -1.74 -3.52
C ILE A 53 0.53 -1.90 -4.95
N VAL A 54 1.15 -3.04 -5.24
CA VAL A 54 1.64 -3.37 -6.58
C VAL A 54 1.01 -4.69 -7.00
N GLU A 55 -0.03 -4.57 -7.82
CA GLU A 55 -0.90 -5.67 -8.26
C GLU A 55 -1.52 -5.28 -9.60
N ASP A 56 -1.41 -6.13 -10.60
CA ASP A 56 -1.92 -5.86 -11.96
C ASP A 56 -3.42 -6.15 -12.11
N GLU A 57 -3.98 -7.02 -11.28
CA GLU A 57 -5.40 -7.29 -11.24
C GLU A 57 -6.14 -6.26 -10.38
N SER A 58 -6.97 -5.44 -11.01
CA SER A 58 -7.65 -4.30 -10.35
C SER A 58 -8.51 -4.71 -9.16
N LEU A 59 -9.25 -5.83 -9.27
CA LEU A 59 -10.09 -6.30 -8.16
C LEU A 59 -9.27 -6.82 -6.99
N ALA A 60 -8.15 -7.49 -7.25
CA ALA A 60 -7.23 -7.94 -6.20
C ALA A 60 -6.57 -6.74 -5.51
N ALA A 61 -6.12 -5.75 -6.27
CA ALA A 61 -5.55 -4.52 -5.75
C ALA A 61 -6.54 -3.77 -4.83
N GLU A 62 -7.80 -3.64 -5.27
CA GLU A 62 -8.86 -3.01 -4.47
C GLU A 62 -9.14 -3.78 -3.18
N ALA A 63 -9.27 -5.11 -3.25
CA ALA A 63 -9.52 -5.95 -2.09
C ALA A 63 -8.39 -5.86 -1.04
N VAL A 64 -7.14 -5.89 -1.49
CA VAL A 64 -5.96 -5.68 -0.62
C VAL A 64 -5.97 -4.29 -0.01
N GLY A 65 -6.30 -3.26 -0.80
CA GLY A 65 -6.38 -1.88 -0.36
C GLY A 65 -7.43 -1.68 0.73
N MET A 66 -8.63 -2.20 0.52
CA MET A 66 -9.70 -2.15 1.51
C MET A 66 -9.30 -2.87 2.81
N ALA A 67 -8.76 -4.08 2.70
CA ALA A 67 -8.30 -4.83 3.86
C ALA A 67 -7.20 -4.09 4.65
N ALA A 68 -6.27 -3.45 3.96
CA ALA A 68 -5.21 -2.66 4.60
C ALA A 68 -5.76 -1.42 5.31
N MET A 69 -6.74 -0.72 4.72
CA MET A 69 -7.41 0.42 5.33
C MET A 69 -8.26 0.02 6.54
N ASP A 70 -8.98 -1.10 6.47
CA ASP A 70 -9.74 -1.66 7.61
C ASP A 70 -8.82 -2.03 8.79
N LEU A 71 -7.58 -2.40 8.51
CA LEU A 71 -6.55 -2.64 9.52
C LEU A 71 -5.91 -1.35 10.06
N GLY A 72 -6.33 -0.18 9.57
CA GLY A 72 -5.89 1.11 10.06
C GLY A 72 -4.62 1.65 9.40
N HIS A 73 -4.21 1.10 8.25
CA HIS A 73 -3.08 1.58 7.45
C HIS A 73 -3.53 2.57 6.37
N ILE A 74 -2.59 3.24 5.73
CA ILE A 74 -2.83 4.26 4.71
C ILE A 74 -2.35 3.73 3.36
N VAL A 75 -3.25 3.54 2.41
CA VAL A 75 -2.88 3.24 1.01
C VAL A 75 -2.54 4.56 0.32
N CYS A 76 -1.27 4.77 0.01
CA CYS A 76 -0.80 6.00 -0.63
C CYS A 76 -0.70 5.90 -2.15
N GLY A 77 -0.87 4.71 -2.71
CA GLY A 77 -0.91 4.50 -4.15
C GLY A 77 -1.10 3.04 -4.53
N THR A 78 -1.51 2.83 -5.78
CA THR A 78 -1.63 1.52 -6.41
C THR A 78 -0.91 1.57 -7.75
N ALA A 79 -0.07 0.58 -8.02
CA ALA A 79 0.68 0.41 -9.25
C ALA A 79 0.33 -0.94 -9.88
N ARG A 80 0.34 -1.01 -11.19
CA ARG A 80 0.09 -2.23 -11.97
C ARG A 80 1.35 -2.76 -12.64
N THR A 81 2.36 -1.92 -12.75
CA THR A 81 3.64 -2.24 -13.36
C THR A 81 4.81 -1.83 -12.45
N GLU A 82 5.98 -2.32 -12.78
CA GLU A 82 7.23 -1.96 -12.11
C GLU A 82 7.51 -0.46 -12.22
N GLU A 83 7.34 0.13 -13.40
CA GLU A 83 7.60 1.55 -13.66
C GLU A 83 6.67 2.45 -12.85
N GLU A 84 5.36 2.11 -12.82
CA GLU A 84 4.38 2.81 -11.99
C GLU A 84 4.75 2.73 -10.50
N ALA A 85 5.16 1.55 -10.04
CA ALA A 85 5.56 1.35 -8.65
C ALA A 85 6.75 2.25 -8.27
N VAL A 86 7.78 2.32 -9.12
CA VAL A 86 8.95 3.18 -8.91
C VAL A 86 8.56 4.66 -8.93
N ALA A 87 7.72 5.09 -9.88
CA ALA A 87 7.26 6.47 -9.99
C ALA A 87 6.45 6.91 -8.77
N ILE A 88 5.50 6.07 -8.33
CA ILE A 88 4.68 6.34 -7.14
C ILE A 88 5.55 6.35 -5.89
N ALA A 89 6.47 5.40 -5.73
CA ALA A 89 7.37 5.34 -4.58
C ALA A 89 8.23 6.60 -4.44
N GLY A 90 8.72 7.14 -5.55
CA GLY A 90 9.48 8.39 -5.57
C GLY A 90 8.68 9.60 -5.08
N ARG A 91 7.39 9.65 -5.41
CA ARG A 91 6.49 10.76 -5.07
C ARG A 91 5.87 10.62 -3.70
N GLU A 92 5.31 9.44 -3.38
CA GLU A 92 4.50 9.21 -2.19
C GLU A 92 5.29 8.74 -0.97
N ARG A 93 6.51 8.25 -1.17
CA ARG A 93 7.39 7.75 -0.10
C ARG A 93 6.69 6.76 0.85
N PRO A 94 6.18 5.62 0.35
CA PRO A 94 5.58 4.59 1.20
C PRO A 94 6.58 4.00 2.19
N ASP A 95 6.07 3.50 3.31
CA ASP A 95 6.88 2.75 4.29
C ASP A 95 7.13 1.32 3.80
N VAL A 96 6.14 0.72 3.12
CA VAL A 96 6.14 -0.68 2.66
C VAL A 96 5.41 -0.79 1.33
N ALA A 97 5.87 -1.70 0.47
CA ALA A 97 5.13 -2.15 -0.70
C ALA A 97 4.48 -3.52 -0.43
N LEU A 98 3.15 -3.63 -0.65
CA LEU A 98 2.46 -4.92 -0.80
C LEU A 98 2.59 -5.31 -2.26
N MET A 99 3.33 -6.38 -2.54
CA MET A 99 3.84 -6.71 -3.86
C MET A 99 3.35 -8.06 -4.33
N ASP A 100 2.59 -8.12 -5.42
CA ASP A 100 2.42 -9.40 -6.12
C ASP A 100 3.76 -9.81 -6.76
N VAL A 101 4.00 -11.11 -6.77
CA VAL A 101 5.20 -11.68 -7.40
C VAL A 101 5.12 -11.59 -8.92
N ARG A 102 3.91 -11.75 -9.49
CA ARG A 102 3.69 -11.74 -10.93
C ARG A 102 2.86 -10.54 -11.33
N LEU A 103 3.40 -9.74 -12.22
CA LEU A 103 2.72 -8.58 -12.81
C LEU A 103 2.55 -8.80 -14.30
N ALA A 104 1.44 -8.36 -14.88
CA ALA A 104 1.24 -8.37 -16.33
C ALA A 104 2.24 -7.41 -16.99
N GLY A 105 3.26 -7.96 -17.59
CA GLY A 105 4.32 -7.19 -18.26
C GLY A 105 5.54 -6.89 -17.39
N GLY A 106 5.68 -7.58 -16.23
CA GLY A 106 6.83 -7.38 -15.36
C GLY A 106 7.02 -8.45 -14.29
N ASP A 107 7.97 -8.22 -13.43
CA ASP A 107 8.33 -9.10 -12.32
C ASP A 107 8.30 -8.29 -11.02
N GLY A 108 7.36 -8.63 -10.10
CA GLY A 108 7.25 -7.96 -8.81
C GLY A 108 8.52 -8.08 -7.95
N ILE A 109 9.31 -9.12 -8.15
CA ILE A 109 10.59 -9.26 -7.43
C ILE A 109 11.59 -8.21 -7.92
N GLU A 110 11.62 -7.93 -9.23
CA GLU A 110 12.48 -6.89 -9.78
C GLU A 110 11.99 -5.49 -9.35
N ALA A 111 10.67 -5.27 -9.38
CA ALA A 111 10.07 -4.05 -8.81
C ALA A 111 10.52 -3.84 -7.35
N ALA A 112 10.46 -4.88 -6.52
CA ALA A 112 10.90 -4.81 -5.12
C ALA A 112 12.40 -4.50 -4.98
N ARG A 113 13.26 -5.05 -5.84
CA ARG A 113 14.69 -4.72 -5.87
C ARG A 113 14.91 -3.24 -6.16
N ARG A 114 14.24 -2.69 -7.17
CA ARG A 114 14.33 -1.26 -7.54
C ARG A 114 13.81 -0.35 -6.45
N LEU A 115 12.67 -0.68 -5.84
CA LEU A 115 12.12 0.09 -4.72
C LEU A 115 13.10 0.15 -3.55
N ARG A 116 13.74 -0.98 -3.25
CA ARG A 116 14.73 -1.05 -2.19
C ARG A 116 16.01 -0.29 -2.54
N ALA A 117 16.54 -0.47 -3.75
CA ALA A 117 17.78 0.16 -4.19
C ALA A 117 17.65 1.70 -4.27
N ASN A 118 16.53 2.19 -4.82
CA ASN A 118 16.35 3.62 -5.07
C ASN A 118 15.84 4.39 -3.84
N TYR A 119 15.04 3.74 -2.99
CA TYR A 119 14.31 4.44 -1.92
C TYR A 119 14.42 3.78 -0.55
N GLY A 120 15.07 2.62 -0.44
CA GLY A 120 15.14 1.86 0.81
C GLY A 120 13.81 1.20 1.21
N ILE A 121 12.79 1.24 0.34
CA ILE A 121 11.47 0.68 0.59
C ILE A 121 11.53 -0.83 0.48
N ARG A 122 11.06 -1.52 1.52
CA ARG A 122 11.00 -2.98 1.56
C ARG A 122 9.59 -3.47 1.26
N SER A 123 9.49 -4.74 0.84
CA SER A 123 8.21 -5.31 0.40
C SER A 123 7.72 -6.41 1.32
N ILE A 124 6.39 -6.56 1.41
CA ILE A 124 5.71 -7.79 1.80
C ILE A 124 5.16 -8.39 0.50
N PHE A 125 5.59 -9.61 0.18
CA PHE A 125 5.10 -10.28 -1.01
C PHE A 125 3.76 -10.98 -0.75
N LEU A 126 2.84 -10.84 -1.69
CA LEU A 126 1.57 -11.57 -1.76
C LEU A 126 1.71 -12.58 -2.90
N SER A 127 1.87 -13.86 -2.61
CA SER A 127 2.22 -14.86 -3.62
C SER A 127 1.19 -15.99 -3.69
N GLY A 128 0.66 -16.25 -4.90
CA GLY A 128 -0.18 -17.42 -5.16
C GLY A 128 0.61 -18.71 -5.41
N TYR A 129 1.90 -18.60 -5.70
CA TYR A 129 2.75 -19.74 -6.01
C TYR A 129 4.21 -19.44 -5.67
N ALA A 130 4.68 -19.98 -4.58
CA ALA A 130 6.07 -19.83 -4.18
C ALA A 130 6.76 -21.20 -4.23
N ASN A 131 7.34 -21.55 -5.38
CA ASN A 131 8.29 -22.66 -5.46
C ASN A 131 9.66 -22.22 -4.87
N HIS A 132 10.55 -23.18 -4.66
CA HIS A 132 11.85 -22.92 -4.05
C HIS A 132 12.67 -21.86 -4.80
N ALA A 133 12.62 -21.84 -6.14
CA ALA A 133 13.36 -20.88 -6.95
C ALA A 133 12.82 -19.44 -6.78
N ILE A 134 11.49 -19.28 -6.76
CA ILE A 134 10.84 -17.99 -6.50
C ILE A 134 11.16 -17.51 -5.09
N MET A 135 11.07 -18.40 -4.09
CA MET A 135 11.39 -18.04 -2.69
C MET A 135 12.85 -17.61 -2.51
N ALA A 136 13.80 -18.25 -3.20
CA ALA A 136 15.20 -17.83 -3.19
C ALA A 136 15.35 -16.38 -3.72
N ARG A 137 14.73 -16.08 -4.87
CA ARG A 137 14.75 -14.73 -5.45
C ARG A 137 14.08 -13.67 -4.55
N ILE A 138 12.93 -14.01 -3.93
CA ILE A 138 12.25 -13.14 -2.98
C ILE A 138 13.18 -12.83 -1.79
N THR A 139 13.84 -13.86 -1.24
CA THR A 139 14.73 -13.70 -0.08
C THR A 139 15.88 -12.73 -0.35
N GLU A 140 16.42 -12.71 -1.57
CA GLU A 140 17.46 -11.76 -1.99
C GLU A 140 17.02 -10.29 -1.95
N THR A 141 15.72 -10.00 -1.98
CA THR A 141 15.19 -8.64 -1.85
C THR A 141 15.14 -8.17 -0.38
N TYR A 142 15.44 -9.04 0.58
CA TYR A 142 15.29 -8.79 2.03
C TYR A 142 13.88 -8.34 2.41
N PRO A 143 12.86 -9.13 2.12
CA PRO A 143 11.46 -8.76 2.35
C PRO A 143 11.15 -8.58 3.83
N LEU A 144 10.10 -7.84 4.12
CA LEU A 144 9.51 -7.78 5.47
C LEU A 144 8.69 -9.02 5.80
N GLY A 145 8.15 -9.67 4.78
CA GLY A 145 7.39 -10.91 4.90
C GLY A 145 6.92 -11.44 3.55
N VAL A 146 6.36 -12.65 3.59
CA VAL A 146 5.67 -13.29 2.46
C VAL A 146 4.33 -13.80 2.98
N VAL A 147 3.26 -13.52 2.27
CA VAL A 147 1.90 -13.99 2.55
C VAL A 147 1.41 -14.79 1.36
N ASN A 148 1.02 -16.03 1.58
CA ASN A 148 0.55 -16.90 0.51
C ASN A 148 -0.92 -16.64 0.19
N LYS A 149 -1.25 -16.46 -1.09
CA LYS A 149 -2.62 -16.42 -1.61
C LYS A 149 -3.19 -17.85 -1.71
N PRO A 150 -4.45 -18.11 -1.30
CA PRO A 150 -5.36 -17.18 -0.66
C PRO A 150 -5.01 -16.94 0.83
N TYR A 151 -5.14 -15.72 1.29
CA TYR A 151 -4.85 -15.36 2.68
C TYR A 151 -6.09 -14.80 3.39
N SER A 152 -6.10 -14.94 4.70
CA SER A 152 -7.10 -14.31 5.57
C SER A 152 -6.67 -12.89 5.97
N LEU A 153 -7.65 -12.09 6.41
CA LEU A 153 -7.37 -10.77 7.00
C LEU A 153 -6.39 -10.85 8.18
N ALA A 154 -6.49 -11.93 8.98
CA ALA A 154 -5.59 -12.14 10.11
C ALA A 154 -4.13 -12.36 9.69
N GLN A 155 -3.89 -13.07 8.59
CA GLN A 155 -2.54 -13.27 8.05
C GLN A 155 -1.96 -11.97 7.48
N LEU A 156 -2.76 -11.18 6.76
CA LEU A 156 -2.35 -9.87 6.28
C LEU A 156 -2.02 -8.95 7.46
N LYS A 157 -2.90 -8.91 8.48
CA LYS A 157 -2.69 -8.14 9.71
C LYS A 157 -1.37 -8.51 10.39
N LEU A 158 -1.11 -9.80 10.58
CA LEU A 158 0.13 -10.27 11.22
C LEU A 158 1.37 -9.80 10.45
N ALA A 159 1.35 -9.91 9.12
CA ALA A 159 2.47 -9.47 8.28
C ALA A 159 2.71 -7.95 8.39
N LEU A 160 1.63 -7.14 8.40
CA LEU A 160 1.71 -5.69 8.55
C LEU A 160 2.15 -5.27 9.96
N ASP A 161 1.66 -5.92 11.00
CA ASP A 161 2.08 -5.68 12.38
C ASP A 161 3.59 -5.97 12.57
N LEU A 162 4.08 -7.07 12.01
CA LEU A 162 5.50 -7.43 12.04
C LEU A 162 6.35 -6.42 11.26
N ALA A 163 5.88 -5.96 10.10
CA ALA A 163 6.54 -4.93 9.32
C ALA A 163 6.62 -3.61 10.09
N ALA A 164 5.50 -3.18 10.70
CA ALA A 164 5.46 -1.95 11.50
C ALA A 164 6.44 -2.01 12.68
N ARG A 165 6.52 -3.14 13.39
CA ARG A 165 7.49 -3.34 14.47
C ARG A 165 8.94 -3.26 13.98
N ARG A 166 9.26 -3.85 12.83
CA ARG A 166 10.61 -3.82 12.25
C ARG A 166 11.04 -2.45 11.75
N LEU A 167 10.08 -1.62 11.32
CA LEU A 167 10.35 -0.29 10.78
C LEU A 167 10.34 0.80 11.86
N HIS A 168 9.48 0.67 12.87
CA HIS A 168 9.24 1.70 13.88
C HIS A 168 9.54 1.25 15.32
N GLY A 169 9.94 0.00 15.52
CA GLY A 169 10.36 -0.51 16.82
C GLY A 169 11.64 0.16 17.31
N PRO A 170 11.92 0.13 18.62
CA PRO A 170 13.18 0.62 19.16
C PRO A 170 14.33 -0.10 18.45
N ARG A 171 15.27 0.68 17.94
CA ARG A 171 16.53 0.14 17.42
C ARG A 171 17.32 -0.33 18.64
N GLY A 172 17.41 -1.64 18.81
CA GLY A 172 18.27 -2.26 19.80
C GLY A 172 19.74 -2.01 19.53
#